data_9259297c040fb0e1cbe61778c6ee2f4c
#
_entry.id   9259297c040fb0e1cbe61778c6ee2f4c
#
_cell.length_a   1.000
_cell.length_b   1.000
_cell.length_c   1.000
_cell.angle_alpha   90.00
_cell.angle_beta   90.00
_cell.angle_gamma   90.00
#
_symmetry.space_group_name_H-M   'P 1'
#
loop_
_entity.id
_entity.type
_entity.pdbx_description
1 polymer ?
#
loop_
_entity_poly.entity_id
_entity_poly.type
_entity_poly.pdbx_seq_one_letter_code
_entity_poly.pdbx_strand_id
1 'polypeptide(L)'
;MVFAMMIFIESTPSQDIVNLARSIWVKINRPWLLIENLFLFLSMTLRFYPTFQANWNAIRSSYRILGLESDLSNVRLLKIAVKEMPGLLIYQLRRSDDVATAMKLRGYGKQIPRGVTYPIPFNDNHLIQIIIISSIYFTVHYYATF
;
A
#
# COMPACT_ATOMS: atom_id res chain seq x y z
N MET A 1 21.67 -7.20 -9.73
CA MET A 1 20.84 -6.10 -9.16
C MET A 1 19.36 -6.31 -9.43
N VAL A 2 18.91 -6.38 -10.70
CA VAL A 2 17.49 -6.52 -11.08
C VAL A 2 16.83 -7.75 -10.45
N PHE A 3 17.49 -8.89 -10.41
CA PHE A 3 16.98 -10.14 -9.84
C PHE A 3 16.71 -10.04 -8.32
N ALA A 4 17.63 -9.43 -7.58
CA ALA A 4 17.46 -9.21 -6.13
C ALA A 4 16.31 -8.25 -5.83
N MET A 5 16.14 -7.24 -6.67
CA MET A 5 15.03 -6.27 -6.53
C MET A 5 13.68 -6.92 -6.86
N MET A 6 13.61 -7.80 -7.86
CA MET A 6 12.41 -8.58 -8.18
C MET A 6 12.00 -9.49 -7.04
N ILE A 7 12.94 -10.25 -6.47
CA ILE A 7 12.69 -11.14 -5.32
C ILE A 7 12.21 -10.33 -4.11
N PHE A 8 12.82 -9.18 -3.85
CA PHE A 8 12.42 -8.31 -2.74
C PHE A 8 10.98 -7.79 -2.90
N ILE A 9 10.61 -7.31 -4.09
CA ILE A 9 9.26 -6.80 -4.37
C ILE A 9 8.22 -7.91 -4.25
N GLU A 10 8.52 -9.11 -4.71
CA GLU A 10 7.61 -10.26 -4.67
C GLU A 10 7.47 -10.85 -3.26
N SER A 11 8.55 -10.82 -2.47
CA SER A 11 8.59 -11.36 -1.11
C SER A 11 7.99 -10.43 -0.04
N THR A 12 7.91 -9.12 -0.33
CA THR A 12 7.51 -8.14 0.69
C THR A 12 6.16 -7.52 0.33
N PRO A 13 5.05 -7.91 0.99
CA PRO A 13 3.77 -7.27 0.78
C PRO A 13 3.83 -5.80 1.19
N SER A 14 3.25 -4.93 0.38
CA SER A 14 3.27 -3.47 0.58
C SER A 14 2.73 -3.03 1.95
N GLN A 15 1.83 -3.83 2.54
CA GLN A 15 1.26 -3.57 3.86
C GLN A 15 2.29 -3.72 4.99
N ASP A 16 3.26 -4.63 4.85
CA ASP A 16 4.28 -4.87 5.86
C ASP A 16 5.28 -3.73 5.94
N ILE A 17 5.58 -3.09 4.80
CA ILE A 17 6.43 -1.89 4.76
C ILE A 17 5.80 -0.76 5.59
N VAL A 18 4.49 -0.53 5.43
CA VAL A 18 3.77 0.50 6.19
C VAL A 18 3.68 0.13 7.68
N ASN A 19 3.44 -1.14 8.00
CA ASN A 19 3.41 -1.63 9.38
C ASN A 19 4.78 -1.48 10.07
N LEU A 20 5.86 -1.76 9.36
CA LEU A 20 7.23 -1.60 9.84
C LEU A 20 7.54 -0.12 10.09
N ALA A 21 7.26 0.75 9.12
CA ALA A 21 7.46 2.19 9.27
C ALA A 21 6.67 2.75 10.46
N ARG A 22 5.43 2.29 10.63
CA ARG A 22 4.59 2.65 11.77
C ARG A 22 5.15 2.12 13.10
N SER A 23 5.65 0.88 13.14
CA SER A 23 6.24 0.29 14.34
C SER A 23 7.47 1.07 14.80
N ILE A 24 8.32 1.50 13.87
CA ILE A 24 9.48 2.36 14.15
C ILE A 24 9.02 3.72 14.69
N TRP A 25 7.98 4.30 14.06
CA TRP A 25 7.45 5.60 14.49
C TRP A 25 6.90 5.57 15.92
N VAL A 26 6.15 4.53 16.28
CA VAL A 26 5.62 4.36 17.63
C VAL A 26 6.78 4.22 18.66
N LYS A 27 7.88 3.58 18.28
CA LYS A 27 9.06 3.44 19.14
C LYS A 27 9.76 4.80 19.40
N ILE A 28 9.67 5.75 18.46
CA ILE A 28 10.24 7.12 18.62
C ILE A 28 9.43 7.98 19.60
N ASN A 29 8.25 7.52 20.02
CA ASN A 29 7.41 8.13 21.08
C ASN A 29 7.06 9.62 20.87
N ARG A 30 6.91 10.06 19.61
CA ARG A 30 6.40 11.40 19.29
C ARG A 30 4.98 11.32 18.72
N PRO A 31 3.94 11.61 19.51
CA PRO A 31 2.54 11.52 19.05
C PRO A 31 2.17 12.74 18.19
N TRP A 32 2.61 12.76 16.94
CA TRP A 32 2.16 13.74 15.97
C TRP A 32 0.89 13.23 15.28
N LEU A 33 -0.22 13.87 15.54
CA LEU A 33 -1.55 13.56 14.98
C LEU A 33 -1.54 13.47 13.44
N LEU A 34 -0.78 14.34 12.77
CA LEU A 34 -0.68 14.34 11.31
C LEU A 34 -0.05 13.06 10.79
N ILE A 35 1.02 12.59 11.43
CA ILE A 35 1.74 11.39 11.00
C ILE A 35 0.92 10.14 11.31
N GLU A 36 0.25 10.09 12.44
CA GLU A 36 -0.69 9.01 12.78
C GLU A 36 -1.84 8.92 11.76
N ASN A 37 -2.38 10.06 11.35
CA ASN A 37 -3.43 10.10 10.33
C ASN A 37 -2.90 9.70 8.95
N LEU A 38 -1.67 10.05 8.62
CA LEU A 38 -1.02 9.68 7.36
C LEU A 38 -0.79 8.16 7.29
N PHE A 39 -0.30 7.53 8.36
CA PHE A 39 -0.17 6.07 8.41
C PHE A 39 -1.52 5.36 8.32
N LEU A 40 -2.56 5.89 8.97
CA LEU A 40 -3.92 5.37 8.81
C LEU A 40 -4.37 5.45 7.35
N PHE A 41 -4.19 6.63 6.73
CA PHE A 41 -4.55 6.86 5.33
C PHE A 41 -3.82 5.88 4.41
N LEU A 42 -2.50 5.72 4.54
CA LEU A 42 -1.71 4.78 3.75
C LEU A 42 -2.18 3.33 3.95
N SER A 43 -2.38 2.91 5.21
CA SER A 43 -2.85 1.56 5.52
C SER A 43 -4.21 1.25 4.89
N MET A 44 -5.14 2.21 4.94
CA MET A 44 -6.46 2.06 4.32
C MET A 44 -6.38 2.06 2.80
N THR A 45 -5.56 2.94 2.22
CA THR A 45 -5.35 3.00 0.76
C THR A 45 -4.83 1.67 0.23
N LEU A 46 -3.80 1.09 0.87
CA LEU A 46 -3.25 -0.21 0.46
C LEU A 46 -4.25 -1.35 0.62
N ARG A 47 -5.12 -1.28 1.63
CA ARG A 47 -6.18 -2.27 1.83
C ARG A 47 -7.26 -2.19 0.75
N PHE A 48 -7.64 -0.99 0.33
CA PHE A 48 -8.69 -0.78 -0.67
C PHE A 48 -8.20 -0.90 -2.10
N TYR A 49 -6.90 -0.75 -2.34
CA TYR A 49 -6.31 -0.84 -3.68
C TYR A 49 -6.67 -2.13 -4.43
N PRO A 50 -6.52 -3.34 -3.86
CA PRO A 50 -6.91 -4.58 -4.55
C PRO A 50 -8.39 -4.62 -4.93
N THR A 51 -9.26 -4.07 -4.08
CA THR A 51 -10.71 -4.02 -4.34
C THR A 51 -11.02 -3.06 -5.49
N PHE A 52 -10.36 -1.90 -5.53
CA PHE A 52 -10.50 -0.96 -6.63
C PHE A 52 -10.04 -1.59 -7.95
N GLN A 53 -8.90 -2.28 -7.94
CA GLN A 53 -8.35 -2.97 -9.09
C GLN A 53 -9.30 -4.09 -9.58
N ALA A 54 -9.89 -4.86 -8.68
CA ALA A 54 -10.88 -5.89 -9.03
C ALA A 54 -12.12 -5.28 -9.69
N ASN A 55 -12.65 -4.18 -9.15
CA ASN A 55 -13.81 -3.49 -9.74
C ASN A 55 -13.47 -2.92 -11.12
N TRP A 56 -12.29 -2.33 -11.29
CA TRP A 56 -11.81 -1.85 -12.58
C TRP A 56 -11.72 -2.97 -13.62
N ASN A 57 -11.12 -4.09 -13.23
CA ASN A 57 -10.99 -5.28 -14.09
C ASN A 57 -12.38 -5.87 -14.46
N ALA A 58 -13.33 -5.86 -13.53
CA ALA A 58 -14.70 -6.29 -13.80
C ALA A 58 -15.39 -5.42 -14.86
N ILE A 59 -15.26 -4.09 -14.76
CA ILE A 59 -15.77 -3.15 -15.76
C ILE A 59 -15.11 -3.43 -17.11
N ARG A 60 -13.79 -3.52 -17.15
CA ARG A 60 -13.05 -3.81 -18.38
C ARG A 60 -13.47 -5.13 -19.01
N SER A 61 -13.65 -6.18 -18.22
CA SER A 61 -14.14 -7.48 -18.71
C SER A 61 -15.54 -7.40 -19.29
N SER A 62 -16.44 -6.60 -18.67
CA SER A 62 -17.79 -6.39 -19.20
C SER A 62 -17.76 -5.74 -20.59
N TYR A 63 -16.91 -4.74 -20.81
CA TYR A 63 -16.75 -4.12 -22.13
C TYR A 63 -16.14 -5.08 -23.16
N ARG A 64 -15.25 -5.97 -22.74
CA ARG A 64 -14.69 -7.02 -23.59
C ARG A 64 -15.76 -7.99 -24.06
N ILE A 65 -16.58 -8.49 -23.15
CA ILE A 65 -17.67 -9.44 -23.47
C ILE A 65 -18.68 -8.81 -24.43
N LEU A 66 -18.95 -7.51 -24.33
CA LEU A 66 -19.83 -6.78 -25.23
C LEU A 66 -19.23 -6.54 -26.63
N GLY A 67 -18.06 -7.08 -26.94
CA GLY A 67 -17.39 -6.94 -28.22
C GLY A 67 -16.90 -5.54 -28.57
N LEU A 68 -16.89 -4.64 -27.58
CA LEU A 68 -16.46 -3.25 -27.76
C LEU A 68 -14.93 -3.11 -27.72
N GLU A 69 -14.22 -4.20 -27.48
CA GLU A 69 -12.76 -4.24 -27.29
C GLU A 69 -11.97 -4.54 -28.59
N SER A 70 -12.65 -4.91 -29.69
CA SER A 70 -11.97 -5.35 -30.92
C SER A 70 -11.10 -4.27 -31.60
N ASP A 71 -11.17 -3.04 -31.10
CA ASP A 71 -10.42 -1.89 -31.67
C ASP A 71 -9.99 -0.90 -30.57
N LEU A 72 -9.37 -1.42 -29.49
CA LEU A 72 -8.93 -0.64 -28.34
C LEU A 72 -7.69 0.20 -28.66
N SER A 73 -7.89 1.28 -29.38
CA SER A 73 -6.99 2.44 -29.30
C SER A 73 -6.96 2.95 -27.86
N ASN A 74 -5.78 3.37 -27.36
CA ASN A 74 -5.61 3.95 -26.02
C ASN A 74 -6.63 5.07 -25.71
N VAL A 75 -7.09 5.76 -26.73
CA VAL A 75 -8.12 6.83 -26.65
C VAL A 75 -9.49 6.26 -26.24
N ARG A 76 -9.89 5.07 -26.73
CA ARG A 76 -11.16 4.45 -26.34
C ARG A 76 -11.14 3.95 -24.90
N LEU A 77 -10.03 3.37 -24.45
CA LEU A 77 -9.83 3.00 -23.03
C LEU A 77 -9.97 4.22 -22.12
N LEU A 78 -9.38 5.33 -22.51
CA LEU A 78 -9.50 6.58 -21.77
C LEU A 78 -10.96 7.08 -21.72
N LYS A 79 -11.69 7.00 -22.83
CA LYS A 79 -13.10 7.40 -22.90
C LYS A 79 -13.99 6.52 -22.00
N ILE A 80 -13.75 5.21 -21.96
CA ILE A 80 -14.43 4.28 -21.05
C ILE A 80 -14.10 4.65 -19.60
N ALA A 81 -12.84 4.87 -19.30
CA ALA A 81 -12.39 5.26 -17.97
C ALA A 81 -13.11 6.53 -17.49
N VAL A 82 -13.10 7.58 -18.29
CA VAL A 82 -13.78 8.85 -17.96
C VAL A 82 -15.27 8.67 -17.74
N LYS A 83 -15.94 7.82 -18.51
CA LYS A 83 -17.37 7.54 -18.38
C LYS A 83 -17.70 6.78 -17.09
N GLU A 84 -16.89 5.77 -16.72
CA GLU A 84 -17.14 4.88 -15.59
C GLU A 84 -16.57 5.40 -14.26
N MET A 85 -15.58 6.31 -14.31
CA MET A 85 -14.95 6.90 -13.13
C MET A 85 -15.93 7.50 -12.11
N PRO A 86 -16.94 8.31 -12.50
CA PRO A 86 -17.90 8.87 -11.54
C PRO A 86 -18.64 7.80 -10.74
N GLY A 87 -19.07 6.73 -11.40
CA GLY A 87 -19.74 5.59 -10.75
C GLY A 87 -18.83 4.87 -9.76
N LEU A 88 -17.59 4.61 -10.16
CA LEU A 88 -16.58 4.01 -9.28
C LEU A 88 -16.28 4.90 -8.07
N LEU A 89 -16.14 6.21 -8.26
CA LEU A 89 -15.88 7.15 -7.17
C LEU A 89 -17.03 7.18 -6.16
N ILE A 90 -18.28 7.24 -6.62
CA ILE A 90 -19.45 7.22 -5.74
C ILE A 90 -19.50 5.90 -4.95
N TYR A 91 -19.25 4.78 -5.60
CA TYR A 91 -19.18 3.48 -4.94
C TYR A 91 -18.10 3.44 -3.85
N GLN A 92 -16.91 3.93 -4.14
CA GLN A 92 -15.81 3.97 -3.17
C GLN A 92 -16.07 4.94 -2.01
N LEU A 93 -16.71 6.09 -2.29
CA LEU A 93 -17.10 7.03 -1.24
C LEU A 93 -18.10 6.38 -0.26
N ARG A 94 -19.15 5.73 -0.75
CA ARG A 94 -20.11 5.00 0.10
C ARG A 94 -19.40 3.94 0.95
N ARG A 95 -18.51 3.17 0.34
CA ARG A 95 -17.74 2.16 1.05
C ARG A 95 -16.83 2.76 2.13
N SER A 96 -16.22 3.93 1.87
CA SER A 96 -15.40 4.62 2.88
C SER A 96 -16.23 5.10 4.06
N ASP A 97 -17.48 5.58 3.84
CA ASP A 97 -18.40 5.98 4.90
C ASP A 97 -18.82 4.79 5.77
N ASP A 98 -19.10 3.64 5.16
CA ASP A 98 -19.41 2.39 5.90
C ASP A 98 -18.24 1.99 6.80
N VAL A 99 -17.02 2.01 6.27
CA VAL A 99 -15.81 1.68 7.04
C VAL A 99 -15.58 2.71 8.14
N ALA A 100 -15.71 4.00 7.86
CA ALA A 100 -15.56 5.06 8.86
C ALA A 100 -16.57 4.90 10.00
N THR A 101 -17.80 4.56 9.68
CA THR A 101 -18.87 4.31 10.67
C THR A 101 -18.54 3.08 11.51
N ALA A 102 -18.12 1.99 10.89
CA ALA A 102 -17.71 0.78 11.60
C ALA A 102 -16.51 1.04 12.53
N MET A 103 -15.55 1.84 12.11
CA MET A 103 -14.39 2.23 12.93
C MET A 103 -14.82 3.09 14.14
N LYS A 104 -15.70 4.05 13.92
CA LYS A 104 -16.26 4.89 15.02
C LYS A 104 -16.99 4.04 16.06
N LEU A 105 -17.81 3.08 15.62
CA LEU A 105 -18.54 2.17 16.52
C LEU A 105 -17.59 1.27 17.34
N ARG A 106 -16.45 0.88 16.77
CA ARG A 106 -15.38 0.13 17.47
C ARG A 106 -14.52 1.02 18.38
N GLY A 107 -14.82 2.31 18.50
CA GLY A 107 -14.07 3.26 19.34
C GLY A 107 -12.71 3.64 18.77
N TYR A 108 -12.49 3.46 17.47
CA TYR A 108 -11.22 3.79 16.83
C TYR A 108 -10.96 5.32 16.92
N GLY A 109 -9.74 5.68 17.30
CA GLY A 109 -9.34 7.10 17.42
C GLY A 109 -9.55 7.73 18.78
N LYS A 110 -10.11 7.01 19.79
CA LYS A 110 -10.24 7.51 21.16
C LYS A 110 -8.92 7.58 21.93
N GLN A 111 -7.92 6.78 21.53
CA GLN A 111 -6.60 6.73 22.17
C GLN A 111 -5.50 7.07 21.17
N ILE A 112 -4.52 7.86 21.60
CA ILE A 112 -3.31 8.24 20.86
C ILE A 112 -2.12 7.99 21.80
N PRO A 113 -1.06 7.28 21.36
CA PRO A 113 -0.86 6.68 20.01
C PRO A 113 -1.75 5.47 19.76
N ARG A 114 -2.19 5.31 18.51
CA ARG A 114 -3.01 4.17 18.10
C ARG A 114 -2.19 2.88 18.10
N GLY A 115 -2.67 1.82 18.73
CA GLY A 115 -2.00 0.52 18.74
C GLY A 115 -1.79 -0.06 17.32
N VAL A 116 -0.73 -0.83 17.16
CA VAL A 116 -0.47 -1.62 15.93
C VAL A 116 -1.01 -3.01 16.16
N THR A 117 -1.91 -3.49 15.29
CA THR A 117 -2.55 -4.80 15.44
C THR A 117 -1.53 -5.95 15.30
N TYR A 118 -0.54 -5.79 14.43
CA TYR A 118 0.58 -6.71 14.24
C TYR A 118 1.87 -5.91 14.31
N PRO A 119 2.38 -5.62 15.55
CA PRO A 119 3.67 -4.93 15.67
C PRO A 119 4.76 -5.86 15.16
N ILE A 120 5.53 -5.37 14.19
CA ILE A 120 6.74 -6.06 13.76
C ILE A 120 7.80 -5.75 14.83
N PRO A 121 8.28 -6.77 15.56
CA PRO A 121 9.29 -6.55 16.60
C PRO A 121 10.60 -6.13 15.92
N PHE A 122 10.89 -4.84 15.94
CA PHE A 122 12.18 -4.32 15.50
C PHE A 122 13.17 -4.49 16.65
N ASN A 123 13.98 -5.54 16.56
CA ASN A 123 15.02 -5.84 17.56
C ASN A 123 16.36 -5.26 17.09
N ASP A 124 17.25 -4.96 18.04
CA ASP A 124 18.60 -4.43 17.75
C ASP A 124 19.42 -5.39 16.85
N ASN A 125 19.14 -6.69 16.92
CA ASN A 125 19.71 -7.70 16.02
C ASN A 125 19.40 -7.43 14.54
N HIS A 126 18.25 -6.87 14.22
CA HIS A 126 17.90 -6.52 12.82
C HIS A 126 18.70 -5.32 12.32
N LEU A 127 19.03 -4.37 13.21
CA LEU A 127 19.94 -3.26 12.90
C LEU A 127 21.33 -3.78 12.54
N ILE A 128 21.86 -4.71 13.34
CA ILE A 128 23.16 -5.33 13.10
C ILE A 128 23.17 -6.08 11.77
N GLN A 129 22.12 -6.85 11.46
CA GLN A 129 21.97 -7.54 10.18
C GLN A 129 21.96 -6.57 9.00
N ILE A 130 21.22 -5.47 9.08
CA ILE A 130 21.17 -4.44 8.03
C ILE A 130 22.56 -3.84 7.80
N ILE A 131 23.29 -3.51 8.86
CA ILE A 131 24.63 -2.94 8.78
C ILE A 131 25.60 -3.93 8.13
N ILE A 132 25.56 -5.21 8.52
CA ILE A 132 26.42 -6.26 7.96
C ILE A 132 26.14 -6.44 6.47
N ILE A 133 24.86 -6.59 6.07
CA ILE A 133 24.48 -6.79 4.67
C ILE A 133 24.85 -5.55 3.84
N SER A 134 24.63 -4.36 4.35
CA SER A 134 25.00 -3.10 3.69
C SER A 134 26.50 -2.97 3.51
N SER A 135 27.30 -3.36 4.52
CA SER A 135 28.77 -3.35 4.47
C SER A 135 29.31 -4.34 3.44
N ILE A 136 28.76 -5.57 3.41
CA ILE A 136 29.14 -6.58 2.43
C ILE A 136 28.82 -6.09 1.01
N TYR A 137 27.61 -5.53 0.82
CA TYR A 137 27.19 -4.98 -0.47
C TYR A 137 28.13 -3.87 -0.95
N PHE A 138 28.48 -2.93 -0.06
CA PHE A 138 29.37 -1.82 -0.38
C PHE A 138 30.79 -2.32 -0.74
N THR A 139 31.29 -3.32 -0.03
CA THR A 139 32.60 -3.95 -0.28
C THR A 139 32.61 -4.64 -1.64
N VAL A 140 31.60 -5.46 -1.94
CA VAL A 140 31.48 -6.14 -3.23
C VAL A 140 31.35 -5.14 -4.38
N HIS A 141 30.56 -4.07 -4.18
CA HIS A 141 30.41 -3.04 -5.22
C HIS A 141 31.72 -2.31 -5.48
N TYR A 142 32.47 -1.98 -4.43
CA TYR A 142 33.78 -1.33 -4.54
C TYR A 142 34.78 -2.18 -5.31
N TYR A 143 34.87 -3.49 -5.02
CA TYR A 143 35.78 -4.40 -5.72
C TYR A 143 35.28 -4.77 -7.13
N ALA A 144 34.00 -4.73 -7.42
CA ALA A 144 33.45 -5.01 -8.75
C ALA A 144 33.56 -3.81 -9.71
N THR A 145 33.85 -2.63 -9.21
CA THR A 145 34.00 -1.41 -10.04
C THR A 145 35.47 -1.15 -10.41
N PHE A 146 36.40 -1.91 -9.81
CA PHE A 146 37.82 -1.96 -10.18
C PHE A 146 38.12 -3.20 -11.01
#